data_5e43b645751676284a9a3dffd7f752c7
#
_entry.id   5e43b645751676284a9a3dffd7f752c7
#
_cell.length_a   1.000
_cell.length_b   1.000
_cell.length_c   1.000
_cell.angle_alpha   90.00
_cell.angle_beta   90.00
_cell.angle_gamma   90.00
#
_symmetry.space_group_name_H-M   'P 1'
#
loop_
_entity.id
_entity.type
_entity.pdbx_description
1 polymer ?
#
loop_
_entity_poly.entity_id
_entity_poly.type
_entity_poly.pdbx_seq_one_letter_code
_entity_poly.pdbx_strand_id
1 'polypeptide(L)'
;MSESLPRKYDPIAVSAESTVVAEYIPDAHASAAYQSESALEQELIRLLESQAYEYMPVTSEAQLVANLRTQLESLNHITFSDAEWADFFDSKIAGKNDGIVEKTVRIQEDHVQLLKRDDGSTKNITLLDKQNVHNNRLQVINQYEIGQAEGGANYANRYDVTVLVNGLPMVHIELKRRGVDIREAFNQIN
;
A
#
# COMPACT_ATOMS: atom_id res chain seq x y z
N MET A 1 -17.59 -21.17 23.93
CA MET A 1 -16.83 -19.91 23.69
C MET A 1 -15.38 -20.25 23.89
N SER A 2 -14.63 -20.33 22.80
CA SER A 2 -13.19 -20.61 22.87
C SER A 2 -12.48 -19.27 23.11
N GLU A 3 -11.95 -19.08 24.31
CA GLU A 3 -11.05 -17.97 24.59
C GLU A 3 -9.79 -18.18 23.76
N SER A 4 -9.56 -17.30 22.81
CA SER A 4 -8.28 -17.24 22.10
C SER A 4 -7.22 -16.76 23.09
N LEU A 5 -6.29 -17.63 23.45
CA LEU A 5 -5.10 -17.26 24.25
C LEU A 5 -4.35 -16.10 23.55
N PRO A 6 -3.86 -15.11 24.30
CA PRO A 6 -3.11 -14.02 23.73
C PRO A 6 -1.85 -14.56 23.01
N ARG A 7 -1.64 -14.15 21.76
CA ARG A 7 -0.45 -14.50 20.99
C ARG A 7 0.77 -13.89 21.66
N LYS A 8 1.77 -14.71 21.94
CA LYS A 8 3.02 -14.25 22.54
C LYS A 8 4.02 -13.87 21.45
N TYR A 9 4.48 -12.64 21.51
CA TYR A 9 5.56 -12.13 20.66
C TYR A 9 6.76 -11.84 21.55
N ASP A 10 7.93 -12.39 21.20
CA ASP A 10 9.17 -12.04 21.85
C ASP A 10 9.89 -10.96 21.02
N PRO A 11 10.06 -9.73 21.53
CA PRO A 11 10.74 -8.69 20.80
C PRO A 11 12.23 -9.03 20.65
N ILE A 12 12.74 -9.00 19.41
CA ILE A 12 14.14 -9.24 19.06
C ILE A 12 14.91 -7.92 19.12
N ALA A 13 14.31 -6.83 18.69
CA ALA A 13 14.88 -5.50 18.74
C ALA A 13 13.79 -4.45 18.96
N VAL A 14 14.05 -3.48 19.81
CA VAL A 14 13.18 -2.34 20.08
C VAL A 14 14.02 -1.08 19.97
N SER A 15 13.69 -0.15 19.06
CA SER A 15 14.33 1.14 18.99
C SER A 15 13.51 2.20 19.74
N ALA A 16 14.17 3.28 20.18
CA ALA A 16 13.51 4.41 20.86
C ALA A 16 12.52 5.14 19.94
N GLU A 17 12.59 4.93 18.63
CA GLU A 17 11.78 5.57 17.60
C GLU A 17 10.70 4.65 17.00
N SER A 18 10.22 3.68 17.78
CA SER A 18 9.03 2.83 17.48
C SER A 18 9.20 1.70 16.47
N THR A 19 10.41 1.27 16.13
CA THR A 19 10.58 0.03 15.35
C THR A 19 10.69 -1.16 16.31
N VAL A 20 9.71 -2.06 16.26
CA VAL A 20 9.73 -3.31 17.00
C VAL A 20 9.86 -4.45 16.00
N VAL A 21 10.95 -5.20 16.08
CA VAL A 21 11.09 -6.49 15.41
C VAL A 21 10.76 -7.56 16.42
N ALA A 22 9.75 -8.35 16.16
CA ALA A 22 9.33 -9.43 17.04
C ALA A 22 9.28 -10.75 16.29
N GLU A 23 9.73 -11.81 16.95
CA GLU A 23 9.54 -13.16 16.44
C GLU A 23 8.17 -13.67 16.86
N TYR A 24 7.40 -14.15 15.89
CA TYR A 24 6.16 -14.86 16.16
C TYR A 24 6.47 -16.31 16.51
N ILE A 25 6.17 -16.72 17.73
CA ILE A 25 6.24 -18.12 18.16
C ILE A 25 4.93 -18.78 17.79
N PRO A 26 4.88 -19.63 16.74
CA PRO A 26 3.65 -20.30 16.36
C PRO A 26 3.19 -21.25 17.43
N ASP A 27 1.86 -21.33 17.59
CA ASP A 27 1.26 -22.31 18.47
C ASP A 27 1.62 -23.72 18.02
N ALA A 28 2.12 -24.56 18.95
CA ALA A 28 2.56 -25.92 18.66
C ALA A 28 1.44 -26.83 18.11
N HIS A 29 0.18 -26.39 18.26
CA HIS A 29 -1.02 -27.08 17.79
C HIS A 29 -1.60 -26.49 16.49
N ALA A 30 -1.00 -25.44 15.90
CA ALA A 30 -1.43 -24.94 14.61
C ALA A 30 -1.21 -26.04 13.58
N SER A 31 -2.28 -26.48 12.94
CA SER A 31 -2.26 -27.60 11.99
C SER A 31 -1.18 -27.37 10.92
N ALA A 32 -0.37 -28.38 10.68
CA ALA A 32 0.66 -28.41 9.65
C ALA A 32 0.06 -28.58 8.24
N ALA A 33 -1.20 -28.19 8.03
CA ALA A 33 -1.87 -28.30 6.75
C ALA A 33 -1.10 -27.46 5.72
N TYR A 34 -0.74 -28.10 4.62
CA TYR A 34 -0.14 -27.44 3.46
C TYR A 34 -1.11 -26.39 2.93
N GLN A 35 -0.66 -25.13 2.88
CA GLN A 35 -1.40 -24.04 2.29
C GLN A 35 -0.59 -23.48 1.12
N SER A 36 -1.20 -23.35 -0.05
CA SER A 36 -0.56 -22.73 -1.21
C SER A 36 -0.39 -21.23 -1.01
N GLU A 37 0.54 -20.61 -1.73
CA GLU A 37 0.72 -19.15 -1.70
C GLU A 37 -0.57 -18.42 -2.10
N SER A 38 -1.27 -18.93 -3.12
CA SER A 38 -2.58 -18.37 -3.52
C SER A 38 -3.64 -18.49 -2.43
N ALA A 39 -3.65 -19.57 -1.65
CA ALA A 39 -4.59 -19.70 -0.53
C ALA A 39 -4.24 -18.74 0.62
N LEU A 40 -2.95 -18.50 0.87
CA LEU A 40 -2.48 -17.50 1.85
C LEU A 40 -2.87 -16.09 1.41
N GLU A 41 -2.71 -15.77 0.13
CA GLU A 41 -3.10 -14.49 -0.44
C GLU A 41 -4.60 -14.22 -0.26
N GLN A 42 -5.44 -15.18 -0.65
CA GLN A 42 -6.89 -15.07 -0.49
C GLN A 42 -7.30 -14.94 1.00
N GLU A 43 -6.65 -15.69 1.88
CA GLU A 43 -6.90 -15.59 3.32
C GLU A 43 -6.52 -14.21 3.87
N LEU A 44 -5.36 -13.66 3.47
CA LEU A 44 -4.93 -12.33 3.88
C LEU A 44 -5.90 -11.26 3.39
N ILE A 45 -6.32 -11.32 2.12
CA ILE A 45 -7.31 -10.37 1.57
C ILE A 45 -8.60 -10.44 2.38
N ARG A 46 -9.12 -11.64 2.64
CA ARG A 46 -10.34 -11.82 3.42
C ARG A 46 -10.22 -11.27 4.85
N LEU A 47 -9.04 -11.43 5.48
CA LEU A 47 -8.77 -10.86 6.79
C LEU A 47 -8.74 -9.33 6.76
N LEU A 48 -8.14 -8.73 5.74
CA LEU A 48 -8.13 -7.28 5.54
C LEU A 48 -9.55 -6.75 5.28
N GLU A 49 -10.35 -7.41 4.44
CA GLU A 49 -11.75 -7.05 4.22
C GLU A 49 -12.56 -7.09 5.52
N SER A 50 -12.32 -8.08 6.41
CA SER A 50 -12.97 -8.13 7.73
C SER A 50 -12.58 -6.97 8.66
N GLN A 51 -11.50 -6.25 8.34
CA GLN A 51 -11.02 -5.05 9.03
C GLN A 51 -11.37 -3.76 8.26
N ALA A 52 -12.38 -3.81 7.40
CA ALA A 52 -12.88 -2.70 6.61
C ALA A 52 -11.93 -2.18 5.50
N TYR A 53 -10.99 -3.01 5.04
CA TYR A 53 -10.30 -2.72 3.79
C TYR A 53 -11.20 -3.09 2.61
N GLU A 54 -11.20 -2.25 1.60
CA GLU A 54 -11.94 -2.52 0.36
C GLU A 54 -11.05 -3.28 -0.63
N TYR A 55 -11.45 -4.49 -1.00
CA TYR A 55 -10.76 -5.19 -2.08
C TYR A 55 -11.12 -4.58 -3.43
N MET A 56 -10.09 -4.24 -4.21
CA MET A 56 -10.24 -3.64 -5.53
C MET A 56 -9.42 -4.43 -6.56
N PRO A 57 -10.05 -5.09 -7.53
CA PRO A 57 -9.33 -5.74 -8.62
C PRO A 57 -8.72 -4.67 -9.53
N VAL A 58 -7.40 -4.64 -9.64
CA VAL A 58 -6.65 -3.73 -10.52
C VAL A 58 -5.85 -4.54 -11.52
N THR A 59 -5.99 -4.22 -12.79
CA THR A 59 -5.29 -4.90 -13.89
C THR A 59 -4.39 -3.97 -14.70
N SER A 60 -4.38 -2.66 -14.40
CA SER A 60 -3.56 -1.70 -15.14
C SER A 60 -3.17 -0.48 -14.28
N GLU A 61 -2.05 0.14 -14.64
CA GLU A 61 -1.61 1.41 -14.04
C GLU A 61 -2.66 2.51 -14.18
N ALA A 62 -3.33 2.59 -15.33
CA ALA A 62 -4.38 3.57 -15.57
C ALA A 62 -5.53 3.46 -14.54
N GLN A 63 -5.88 2.23 -14.13
CA GLN A 63 -6.89 2.02 -13.09
C GLN A 63 -6.41 2.48 -11.71
N LEU A 64 -5.12 2.27 -11.37
CA LEU A 64 -4.54 2.78 -10.14
C LEU A 64 -4.55 4.30 -10.09
N VAL A 65 -4.13 4.95 -11.19
CA VAL A 65 -4.11 6.42 -11.29
C VAL A 65 -5.53 6.99 -11.23
N ALA A 66 -6.50 6.34 -11.88
CA ALA A 66 -7.90 6.76 -11.82
C ALA A 66 -8.49 6.58 -10.40
N ASN A 67 -8.16 5.49 -9.72
CA ASN A 67 -8.55 5.27 -8.33
C ASN A 67 -7.95 6.34 -7.41
N LEU A 68 -6.66 6.63 -7.53
CA LEU A 68 -5.99 7.66 -6.74
C LEU A 68 -6.70 9.02 -6.91
N ARG A 69 -7.01 9.42 -8.15
CA ARG A 69 -7.78 10.64 -8.43
C ARG A 69 -9.11 10.63 -7.67
N THR A 70 -9.87 9.56 -7.81
CA THR A 70 -11.18 9.41 -7.14
C THR A 70 -11.07 9.53 -5.63
N GLN A 71 -10.07 8.87 -5.02
CA GLN A 71 -9.89 8.92 -3.57
C GLN A 71 -9.47 10.31 -3.09
N LEU A 72 -8.57 10.98 -3.80
CA LEU A 72 -8.15 12.35 -3.45
C LEU A 72 -9.28 13.37 -3.66
N GLU A 73 -10.11 13.23 -4.70
CA GLU A 73 -11.30 14.05 -4.90
C GLU A 73 -12.29 13.89 -3.74
N SER A 74 -12.51 12.64 -3.32
CA SER A 74 -13.39 12.31 -2.19
C SER A 74 -12.87 12.88 -0.87
N LEU A 75 -11.59 12.64 -0.54
CA LEU A 75 -10.97 13.10 0.70
C LEU A 75 -10.99 14.63 0.83
N ASN A 76 -10.76 15.34 -0.28
CA ASN A 76 -10.62 16.80 -0.31
C ASN A 76 -11.90 17.54 -0.70
N HIS A 77 -12.99 16.81 -0.98
CA HIS A 77 -14.27 17.38 -1.43
C HIS A 77 -14.09 18.33 -2.61
N ILE A 78 -13.41 17.86 -3.65
CA ILE A 78 -13.15 18.58 -4.90
C ILE A 78 -13.37 17.68 -6.09
N THR A 79 -13.36 18.31 -7.27
CA THR A 79 -13.20 17.63 -8.55
C THR A 79 -12.05 18.29 -9.29
N PHE A 80 -11.09 17.51 -9.76
CA PHE A 80 -10.02 17.99 -10.63
C PHE A 80 -10.54 18.10 -12.08
N SER A 81 -10.16 19.15 -12.80
CA SER A 81 -10.18 19.06 -14.25
C SER A 81 -9.12 18.07 -14.73
N ASP A 82 -9.17 17.64 -15.98
CA ASP A 82 -8.17 16.71 -16.51
C ASP A 82 -6.79 17.36 -16.59
N ALA A 83 -6.73 18.67 -16.87
CA ALA A 83 -5.49 19.43 -16.89
C ALA A 83 -4.89 19.58 -15.47
N GLU A 84 -5.71 19.95 -14.49
CA GLU A 84 -5.32 20.04 -13.07
C GLU A 84 -4.80 18.70 -12.56
N TRP A 85 -5.50 17.60 -12.90
CA TRP A 85 -5.08 16.27 -12.48
C TRP A 85 -3.75 15.88 -13.07
N ALA A 86 -3.55 16.07 -14.38
CA ALA A 86 -2.30 15.75 -15.06
C ALA A 86 -1.11 16.51 -14.45
N ASP A 87 -1.25 17.83 -14.27
CA ASP A 87 -0.19 18.66 -13.67
C ASP A 87 0.09 18.26 -12.22
N PHE A 88 -0.97 18.04 -11.42
CA PHE A 88 -0.83 17.62 -10.03
C PHE A 88 -0.18 16.26 -9.90
N PHE A 89 -0.62 15.28 -10.69
CA PHE A 89 -0.06 13.93 -10.68
C PHE A 89 1.43 13.94 -11.06
N ASP A 90 1.78 14.59 -12.18
CA ASP A 90 3.15 14.62 -12.67
C ASP A 90 4.11 15.42 -11.77
N SER A 91 3.61 16.49 -11.12
CA SER A 91 4.46 17.34 -10.29
C SER A 91 4.52 16.94 -8.83
N LYS A 92 3.42 16.34 -8.28
CA LYS A 92 3.27 16.08 -6.84
C LYS A 92 3.29 14.59 -6.46
N ILE A 93 2.87 13.72 -7.37
CA ILE A 93 2.77 12.27 -7.08
C ILE A 93 3.87 11.49 -7.79
N ALA A 94 3.97 11.64 -9.12
CA ALA A 94 4.86 10.87 -9.98
C ALA A 94 6.03 11.70 -10.52
N GLY A 95 6.54 12.66 -9.73
CA GLY A 95 7.66 13.50 -10.13
C GLY A 95 8.84 12.68 -10.67
N LYS A 96 9.28 12.98 -11.88
CA LYS A 96 10.32 12.20 -12.59
C LYS A 96 11.66 12.14 -11.85
N ASN A 97 11.94 13.13 -11.01
CA ASN A 97 13.18 13.22 -10.23
C ASN A 97 13.01 12.73 -8.78
N ASP A 98 11.81 12.29 -8.40
CA ASP A 98 11.53 11.84 -7.06
C ASP A 98 11.81 10.34 -6.92
N GLY A 99 12.78 10.00 -6.08
CA GLY A 99 13.01 8.63 -5.64
C GLY A 99 12.03 8.19 -4.56
N ILE A 100 12.25 6.99 -4.02
CA ILE A 100 11.40 6.43 -2.95
C ILE A 100 11.46 7.29 -1.68
N VAL A 101 12.61 7.88 -1.37
CA VAL A 101 12.81 8.72 -0.19
C VAL A 101 11.97 9.99 -0.28
N GLU A 102 12.06 10.72 -1.39
CA GLU A 102 11.31 11.96 -1.62
C GLU A 102 9.80 11.73 -1.58
N LYS A 103 9.34 10.63 -2.18
CA LYS A 103 7.93 10.24 -2.15
C LYS A 103 7.46 9.88 -0.73
N THR A 104 8.30 9.18 0.02
CA THR A 104 8.01 8.81 1.42
C THR A 104 7.92 10.05 2.31
N VAL A 105 8.89 10.96 2.23
CA VAL A 105 8.88 12.23 2.96
C VAL A 105 7.64 13.05 2.61
N ARG A 106 7.27 13.12 1.34
CA ARG A 106 6.05 13.85 0.91
C ARG A 106 4.79 13.29 1.56
N ILE A 107 4.65 11.98 1.65
CA ILE A 107 3.48 11.37 2.30
C ILE A 107 3.56 11.52 3.82
N GLN A 108 4.73 11.32 4.41
CA GLN A 108 4.89 11.32 5.86
C GLN A 108 4.99 12.71 6.48
N GLU A 109 5.63 13.64 5.84
CA GLU A 109 5.90 14.96 6.42
C GLU A 109 5.13 16.09 5.72
N ASP A 110 5.12 16.08 4.37
CA ASP A 110 4.52 17.10 3.54
C ASP A 110 3.25 16.60 2.83
N HIS A 111 2.35 16.00 3.61
CA HIS A 111 1.14 15.33 3.11
C HIS A 111 0.04 16.28 2.61
N VAL A 112 0.24 17.60 2.69
CA VAL A 112 -0.65 18.63 2.14
C VAL A 112 0.05 19.32 0.99
N GLN A 113 -0.40 19.07 -0.23
CA GLN A 113 0.19 19.59 -1.45
C GLN A 113 -0.64 20.72 -2.05
N LEU A 114 0.01 21.71 -2.65
CA LEU A 114 -0.65 22.84 -3.28
C LEU A 114 -1.09 22.48 -4.72
N LEU A 115 -2.38 22.56 -4.99
CA LEU A 115 -2.98 22.50 -6.32
C LEU A 115 -3.16 23.91 -6.86
N LYS A 116 -2.73 24.15 -8.08
CA LYS A 116 -3.06 25.36 -8.85
C LYS A 116 -4.29 25.07 -9.71
N ARG A 117 -5.36 25.83 -9.50
CA ARG A 117 -6.62 25.67 -10.23
C ARG A 117 -6.59 26.35 -11.61
N ASP A 118 -7.45 25.89 -12.52
CA ASP A 118 -7.59 26.47 -13.86
C ASP A 118 -8.02 27.95 -13.83
N ASP A 119 -8.75 28.37 -12.79
CA ASP A 119 -9.16 29.75 -12.56
C ASP A 119 -8.05 30.65 -11.97
N GLY A 120 -6.84 30.10 -11.76
CA GLY A 120 -5.70 30.78 -11.17
C GLY A 120 -5.68 30.79 -9.65
N SER A 121 -6.73 30.30 -8.97
CA SER A 121 -6.73 30.12 -7.53
C SER A 121 -5.83 28.94 -7.11
N THR A 122 -5.63 28.78 -5.82
CA THR A 122 -4.88 27.66 -5.26
C THR A 122 -5.72 26.94 -4.21
N LYS A 123 -5.52 25.62 -4.09
CA LYS A 123 -6.17 24.80 -3.07
C LYS A 123 -5.17 23.82 -2.47
N ASN A 124 -5.24 23.62 -1.17
CA ASN A 124 -4.50 22.58 -0.49
C ASN A 124 -5.18 21.22 -0.71
N ILE A 125 -4.40 20.22 -1.11
CA ILE A 125 -4.81 18.84 -1.32
C ILE A 125 -4.13 17.98 -0.28
N THR A 126 -4.92 17.42 0.60
CA THR A 126 -4.47 16.45 1.61
C THR A 126 -4.31 15.08 0.95
N LEU A 127 -3.11 14.51 0.99
CA LEU A 127 -2.83 13.16 0.51
C LEU A 127 -3.22 12.11 1.55
N LEU A 128 -3.02 12.44 2.83
CA LEU A 128 -3.28 11.57 3.97
C LEU A 128 -3.81 12.42 5.14
N ASP A 129 -5.01 12.12 5.64
CA ASP A 129 -5.54 12.78 6.83
C ASP A 129 -4.95 12.14 8.09
N LYS A 130 -3.99 12.83 8.70
CA LYS A 130 -3.32 12.38 9.93
C LYS A 130 -4.05 12.77 11.20
N GLN A 131 -4.94 13.75 11.11
CA GLN A 131 -5.70 14.24 12.27
C GLN A 131 -6.91 13.33 12.53
N ASN A 132 -7.61 12.95 11.45
CA ASN A 132 -8.71 12.03 11.53
C ASN A 132 -8.45 10.85 10.58
N VAL A 133 -7.78 9.82 11.11
CA VAL A 133 -7.37 8.64 10.34
C VAL A 133 -8.53 7.89 9.69
N HIS A 134 -9.75 8.03 10.25
CA HIS A 134 -10.96 7.39 9.71
C HIS A 134 -11.47 8.04 8.41
N ASN A 135 -10.98 9.23 8.05
CA ASN A 135 -11.29 9.85 6.77
C ASN A 135 -10.53 9.20 5.61
N ASN A 136 -9.47 8.45 5.91
CA ASN A 136 -8.70 7.77 4.89
C ASN A 136 -9.39 6.49 4.42
N ARG A 137 -9.40 6.27 3.11
CA ARG A 137 -9.88 5.03 2.51
C ARG A 137 -8.79 4.00 2.49
N LEU A 138 -9.03 2.84 3.10
CA LEU A 138 -8.13 1.70 3.09
C LEU A 138 -8.57 0.72 2.00
N GLN A 139 -7.66 0.38 1.10
CA GLN A 139 -7.93 -0.53 0.01
C GLN A 139 -6.84 -1.60 -0.07
N VAL A 140 -7.17 -2.74 -0.63
CA VAL A 140 -6.23 -3.83 -0.89
C VAL A 140 -6.38 -4.30 -2.33
N ILE A 141 -5.24 -4.43 -3.00
CA ILE A 141 -5.12 -5.00 -4.34
C ILE A 141 -4.17 -6.18 -4.30
N ASN A 142 -4.28 -7.09 -5.26
CA ASN A 142 -3.38 -8.23 -5.37
C ASN A 142 -2.84 -8.37 -6.79
N GLN A 143 -1.72 -9.08 -6.91
CA GLN A 143 -1.11 -9.49 -8.18
C GLN A 143 -0.83 -8.32 -9.14
N TYR A 144 -0.56 -7.11 -8.60
CA TYR A 144 -0.24 -5.95 -9.41
C TYR A 144 1.19 -6.04 -9.95
N GLU A 145 1.35 -6.00 -11.26
CA GLU A 145 2.64 -5.99 -11.94
C GLU A 145 3.07 -4.55 -12.26
N ILE A 146 4.21 -4.12 -11.69
CA ILE A 146 4.81 -2.83 -12.01
C ILE A 146 5.76 -3.00 -13.18
N GLY A 147 5.47 -2.29 -14.28
CA GLY A 147 6.44 -2.01 -15.34
C GLY A 147 6.55 -3.06 -16.44
N GLN A 148 5.61 -3.07 -17.36
CA GLN A 148 5.95 -3.33 -18.75
C GLN A 148 6.22 -1.98 -19.45
N ALA A 149 7.41 -1.41 -19.23
CA ALA A 149 7.90 -0.38 -20.13
C ALA A 149 8.23 -1.08 -21.45
N GLU A 150 7.64 -0.63 -22.56
CA GLU A 150 7.99 -1.07 -23.90
C GLU A 150 9.51 -0.95 -24.08
N GLY A 151 10.21 -2.08 -24.15
CA GLY A 151 11.61 -2.15 -24.62
C GLY A 151 12.72 -2.27 -23.57
N GLY A 152 12.47 -2.55 -22.30
CA GLY A 152 13.50 -2.69 -21.27
C GLY A 152 13.40 -4.00 -20.48
N ALA A 153 14.55 -4.51 -20.05
CA ALA A 153 14.75 -5.80 -19.41
C ALA A 153 13.67 -6.18 -18.36
N ASN A 154 13.25 -7.42 -18.42
CA ASN A 154 12.27 -8.12 -17.59
C ASN A 154 12.56 -8.06 -16.07
N TYR A 155 12.19 -6.99 -15.41
CA TYR A 155 11.98 -6.96 -13.97
C TYR A 155 10.57 -6.41 -13.70
N ALA A 156 9.56 -7.20 -14.05
CA ALA A 156 8.22 -6.96 -13.53
C ALA A 156 8.21 -7.42 -12.08
N ASN A 157 8.35 -6.49 -11.16
CA ASN A 157 8.10 -6.77 -9.74
C ASN A 157 6.61 -6.99 -9.58
N ARG A 158 6.22 -8.23 -9.30
CA ARG A 158 4.85 -8.61 -9.00
C ARG A 158 4.74 -8.82 -7.51
N TYR A 159 3.98 -7.98 -6.85
CA TYR A 159 3.68 -8.13 -5.43
C TYR A 159 2.41 -8.96 -5.25
N ASP A 160 2.42 -9.86 -4.26
CA ASP A 160 1.26 -10.70 -3.99
C ASP A 160 0.08 -9.86 -3.50
N VAL A 161 0.32 -8.97 -2.53
CA VAL A 161 -0.71 -8.07 -1.99
C VAL A 161 -0.13 -6.67 -1.79
N THR A 162 -0.89 -5.65 -2.15
CA THR A 162 -0.55 -4.26 -1.89
C THR A 162 -1.68 -3.56 -1.15
N VAL A 163 -1.34 -2.89 -0.05
CA VAL A 163 -2.28 -2.03 0.69
C VAL A 163 -2.17 -0.61 0.17
N LEU A 164 -3.32 -0.03 -0.14
CA LEU A 164 -3.44 1.37 -0.55
C LEU A 164 -4.12 2.18 0.55
N VAL A 165 -3.67 3.42 0.72
CA VAL A 165 -4.35 4.43 1.53
C VAL A 165 -4.67 5.62 0.64
N ASN A 166 -5.94 5.95 0.49
CA ASN A 166 -6.43 6.96 -0.45
C ASN A 166 -5.91 6.75 -1.89
N GLY A 167 -5.75 5.47 -2.30
CA GLY A 167 -5.20 5.11 -3.60
C GLY A 167 -3.67 5.13 -3.70
N LEU A 168 -2.95 5.60 -2.67
CA LEU A 168 -1.49 5.59 -2.63
C LEU A 168 -0.98 4.23 -2.15
N PRO A 169 -0.05 3.56 -2.85
CA PRO A 169 0.54 2.30 -2.41
C PRO A 169 1.45 2.53 -1.19
N MET A 170 1.05 1.99 -0.04
CA MET A 170 1.75 2.21 1.23
C MET A 170 2.52 0.98 1.70
N VAL A 171 2.03 -0.23 1.42
CA VAL A 171 2.64 -1.47 1.87
C VAL A 171 2.57 -2.51 0.76
N HIS A 172 3.71 -3.10 0.44
CA HIS A 172 3.81 -4.27 -0.42
C HIS A 172 4.07 -5.49 0.45
N ILE A 173 3.34 -6.57 0.20
CA ILE A 173 3.40 -7.81 0.96
C ILE A 173 3.72 -8.94 -0.02
N GLU A 174 4.79 -9.66 0.28
CA GLU A 174 5.18 -10.88 -0.40
C GLU A 174 4.89 -12.06 0.53
N LEU A 175 4.17 -13.05 0.04
CA LEU A 175 3.74 -14.20 0.82
C LEU A 175 4.54 -15.44 0.39
N LYS A 176 5.06 -16.16 1.36
CA LYS A 176 5.72 -17.43 1.11
C LYS A 176 5.07 -18.54 1.91
N ARG A 177 4.92 -19.70 1.27
CA ARG A 177 4.45 -20.91 1.95
C ARG A 177 5.42 -21.31 3.05
N ARG A 178 4.90 -22.01 4.05
CA ARG A 178 5.70 -22.55 5.15
C ARG A 178 6.84 -23.43 4.64
N GLY A 179 8.06 -23.22 5.16
CA GLY A 179 9.25 -23.99 4.78
C GLY A 179 10.08 -23.39 3.64
N VAL A 180 9.65 -22.28 3.07
CA VAL A 180 10.47 -21.48 2.14
C VAL A 180 11.29 -20.47 2.93
N ASP A 181 12.58 -20.31 2.61
CA ASP A 181 13.45 -19.36 3.28
C ASP A 181 12.98 -17.92 3.02
N ILE A 182 12.90 -17.11 4.06
CA ILE A 182 12.48 -15.70 3.97
C ILE A 182 13.42 -14.88 3.06
N ARG A 183 14.64 -15.34 2.84
CA ARG A 183 15.58 -14.73 1.88
C ARG A 183 15.07 -14.79 0.44
N GLU A 184 14.31 -15.83 0.08
CA GLU A 184 13.72 -15.91 -1.26
C GLU A 184 12.68 -14.81 -1.47
N ALA A 185 11.87 -14.50 -0.44
CA ALA A 185 10.94 -13.38 -0.46
C ALA A 185 11.68 -12.04 -0.61
N PHE A 186 12.79 -11.88 0.11
CA PHE A 186 13.59 -10.65 0.07
C PHE A 186 14.20 -10.40 -1.32
N ASN A 187 14.64 -11.45 -2.00
CA ASN A 187 15.22 -11.37 -3.35
C ASN A 187 14.19 -11.06 -4.45
N GLN A 188 12.89 -11.20 -4.18
CA GLN A 188 11.81 -10.87 -5.11
C GLN A 188 11.36 -9.41 -5.00
N ILE A 189 11.66 -8.76 -3.89
CA ILE A 189 11.31 -7.34 -3.63
C ILE A 189 12.40 -6.37 -4.13
N ASN A 190 13.64 -6.85 -4.34
CA ASN A 190 14.79 -6.02 -4.73
C ASN A 190 14.98 -5.99 -6.25
#